data_29026dcfad6b98ee5ef311b9a0ca33a6
#
_entry.id   29026dcfad6b98ee5ef311b9a0ca33a6
#
_cell.length_a   1.000
_cell.length_b   1.000
_cell.length_c   1.000
_cell.angle_alpha   90.00
_cell.angle_beta   90.00
_cell.angle_gamma   90.00
#
_symmetry.space_group_name_H-M   'P 1'
#
loop_
_entity.id
_entity.type
_entity.pdbx_description
1 polymer ?
#
loop_
_entity_poly.entity_id
_entity_poly.type
_entity_poly.pdbx_seq_one_letter_code
_entity_poly.pdbx_strand_id
1 'polypeptide(L)'
;KVKSDTDIYLVDSYGELDKFYKISKLVFMGGSLINHGGQNPIEAAKLGCKIIYGPSFSNFTEIYKKLDNMKVSTMFKNYRQGTEVIENLIHKKHFVFDNKKLMKYGEKILNLNYLKIIKLI
;
A
#
# COMPACT_ATOMS: atom_id res chain seq x y z
N LYS A 1 -7.22 -23.28 -5.23
CA LYS A 1 -6.03 -23.13 -6.09
C LYS A 1 -6.40 -22.25 -7.27
N VAL A 2 -5.69 -21.12 -7.47
CA VAL A 2 -5.93 -20.21 -8.59
C VAL A 2 -5.56 -20.95 -9.89
N LYS A 3 -6.47 -20.95 -10.87
CA LYS A 3 -6.25 -21.52 -12.19
C LYS A 3 -5.91 -20.39 -13.20
N SER A 4 -5.41 -20.77 -14.36
CA SER A 4 -5.02 -19.80 -15.42
C SER A 4 -6.21 -19.01 -15.99
N ASP A 5 -7.41 -19.52 -15.85
CA ASP A 5 -8.69 -18.95 -16.31
C ASP A 5 -9.52 -18.32 -15.18
N THR A 6 -8.91 -18.06 -14.03
CA THR A 6 -9.58 -17.45 -12.88
C THR A 6 -9.53 -15.92 -13.01
N ASP A 7 -10.68 -15.29 -13.19
CA ASP A 7 -10.80 -13.82 -13.24
C ASP A 7 -10.86 -13.19 -11.86
N ILE A 8 -11.56 -13.84 -10.91
CA ILE A 8 -11.75 -13.35 -9.54
C ILE A 8 -11.46 -14.48 -8.56
N TYR A 9 -10.66 -14.17 -7.55
CA TYR A 9 -10.38 -15.08 -6.45
C TYR A 9 -10.74 -14.43 -5.13
N LEU A 10 -11.73 -14.98 -4.41
CA LEU A 10 -12.12 -14.52 -3.09
C LEU A 10 -11.23 -15.18 -2.02
N VAL A 11 -10.58 -14.34 -1.22
CA VAL A 11 -9.79 -14.80 -0.04
C VAL A 11 -10.64 -14.60 1.20
N ASP A 12 -11.10 -15.69 1.78
CA ASP A 12 -11.98 -15.74 2.95
C ASP A 12 -11.29 -16.29 4.21
N SER A 13 -9.95 -16.33 4.19
CA SER A 13 -9.11 -16.82 5.27
C SER A 13 -8.22 -15.72 5.86
N TYR A 14 -7.96 -15.79 7.16
CA TYR A 14 -7.06 -14.88 7.86
C TYR A 14 -5.59 -15.30 7.71
N GLY A 15 -4.68 -14.30 7.75
CA GLY A 15 -3.23 -14.55 7.79
C GLY A 15 -2.58 -14.87 6.45
N GLU A 16 -3.29 -14.73 5.34
CA GLU A 16 -2.76 -15.04 4.00
C GLU A 16 -2.46 -13.81 3.13
N LEU A 17 -2.75 -12.60 3.61
CA LEU A 17 -2.61 -11.36 2.83
C LEU A 17 -1.19 -11.14 2.29
N ASP A 18 -0.17 -11.50 3.04
CA ASP A 18 1.22 -11.37 2.62
C ASP A 18 1.55 -12.19 1.36
N LYS A 19 0.93 -13.38 1.21
CA LYS A 19 1.09 -14.22 0.02
C LYS A 19 0.53 -13.54 -1.21
N PHE A 20 -0.64 -12.88 -1.07
CA PHE A 20 -1.27 -12.14 -2.16
C PHE A 20 -0.52 -10.85 -2.49
N TYR A 21 -0.03 -10.11 -1.50
CA TYR A 21 0.79 -8.93 -1.74
C TYR A 21 2.09 -9.28 -2.50
N LYS A 22 2.73 -10.41 -2.21
CA LYS A 22 3.95 -10.86 -2.91
C LYS A 22 3.75 -11.11 -4.41
N ILE A 23 2.55 -11.46 -4.83
CA ILE A 23 2.22 -11.71 -6.24
C ILE A 23 1.47 -10.55 -6.91
N SER A 24 0.99 -9.59 -6.12
CA SER A 24 0.23 -8.44 -6.60
C SER A 24 1.14 -7.30 -7.01
N LYS A 25 0.91 -6.73 -8.19
CA LYS A 25 1.60 -5.50 -8.63
C LYS A 25 0.91 -4.24 -8.15
N LEU A 26 -0.42 -4.28 -8.07
CA LEU A 26 -1.30 -3.18 -7.71
C LEU A 26 -2.28 -3.63 -6.63
N VAL A 27 -2.43 -2.81 -5.59
CA VAL A 27 -3.33 -3.06 -4.47
C VAL A 27 -4.24 -1.85 -4.27
N PHE A 28 -5.53 -2.08 -4.27
CA PHE A 28 -6.50 -1.09 -3.82
C PHE A 28 -6.75 -1.28 -2.32
N MET A 29 -6.54 -0.21 -1.55
CA MET A 29 -6.78 -0.23 -0.11
C MET A 29 -8.25 0.01 0.20
N GLY A 30 -8.93 -1.03 0.67
CA GLY A 30 -10.35 -1.00 1.05
C GLY A 30 -10.65 -0.02 2.19
N GLY A 31 -11.94 0.31 2.39
CA GLY A 31 -12.36 1.27 3.40
C GLY A 31 -11.98 2.72 3.11
N SER A 32 -11.34 2.99 1.97
CA SER A 32 -10.89 4.35 1.60
C SER A 32 -11.87 5.12 0.70
N LEU A 33 -12.90 4.46 0.17
CA LEU A 33 -13.98 5.11 -0.62
C LEU A 33 -15.19 5.50 0.21
N ILE A 34 -15.31 4.97 1.40
CA ILE A 34 -16.39 5.23 2.35
C ILE A 34 -15.79 5.90 3.60
N ASN A 35 -16.62 6.51 4.42
CA ASN A 35 -16.17 7.16 5.66
C ASN A 35 -15.76 6.14 6.73
N HIS A 36 -14.68 5.43 6.50
CA HIS A 36 -14.11 4.40 7.39
C HIS A 36 -12.68 4.73 7.86
N GLY A 37 -12.00 5.67 7.19
CA GLY A 37 -10.65 6.12 7.56
C GLY A 37 -9.51 5.30 6.93
N GLY A 38 -9.82 4.38 6.01
CA GLY A 38 -8.85 3.58 5.26
C GLY A 38 -8.26 2.41 6.03
N GLN A 39 -7.33 1.70 5.39
CA GLN A 39 -6.57 0.58 5.92
C GLN A 39 -5.07 0.89 5.92
N ASN A 40 -4.30 0.14 6.72
CA ASN A 40 -2.85 0.31 6.83
C ASN A 40 -2.14 -0.16 5.54
N PRO A 41 -1.46 0.73 4.80
CA PRO A 41 -0.80 0.37 3.55
C PRO A 41 0.62 -0.19 3.70
N ILE A 42 1.17 -0.23 4.92
CA ILE A 42 2.60 -0.50 5.12
C ILE A 42 2.99 -1.91 4.64
N GLU A 43 2.19 -2.92 4.91
CA GLU A 43 2.54 -4.30 4.53
C GLU A 43 2.59 -4.47 3.00
N ALA A 44 1.59 -3.96 2.29
CA ALA A 44 1.58 -3.96 0.84
C ALA A 44 2.78 -3.19 0.26
N ALA A 45 3.09 -2.02 0.83
CA ALA A 45 4.22 -1.20 0.42
C ALA A 45 5.58 -1.91 0.64
N LYS A 46 5.77 -2.57 1.79
CA LYS A 46 6.99 -3.35 2.08
C LYS A 46 7.20 -4.50 1.09
N LEU A 47 6.14 -5.11 0.63
CA LEU A 47 6.18 -6.20 -0.34
C LEU A 47 6.25 -5.74 -1.80
N GLY A 48 6.41 -4.43 -2.03
CA GLY A 48 6.68 -3.86 -3.35
C GLY A 48 5.44 -3.57 -4.18
N CYS A 49 4.24 -3.61 -3.58
CA CYS A 49 3.02 -3.28 -4.29
C CYS A 49 2.91 -1.79 -4.59
N LYS A 50 2.39 -1.43 -5.73
CA LYS A 50 1.82 -0.11 -5.98
C LYS A 50 0.46 -0.03 -5.29
N ILE A 51 0.21 1.07 -4.60
CA ILE A 51 -1.00 1.25 -3.81
C ILE A 51 -1.87 2.33 -4.43
N ILE A 52 -3.16 2.06 -4.53
CA ILE A 52 -4.17 3.06 -4.84
C ILE A 52 -5.21 3.12 -3.71
N TYR A 53 -5.73 4.30 -3.43
CA TYR A 53 -6.66 4.51 -2.34
C TYR A 53 -7.60 5.70 -2.61
N GLY A 54 -8.74 5.69 -1.95
CA GLY A 54 -9.74 6.74 -2.03
C GLY A 54 -9.52 7.87 -1.01
N PRO A 55 -10.43 8.87 -0.92
CA PRO A 55 -10.26 10.08 -0.11
C PRO A 55 -10.41 9.86 1.41
N SER A 56 -10.93 8.72 1.85
CA SER A 56 -11.09 8.41 3.29
C SER A 56 -9.89 7.61 3.81
N PHE A 57 -8.90 8.29 4.37
CA PHE A 57 -7.66 7.70 4.88
C PHE A 57 -7.16 8.34 6.19
N SER A 58 -8.07 8.94 6.95
CA SER A 58 -7.76 9.73 8.15
C SER A 58 -6.96 8.97 9.21
N ASN A 59 -7.17 7.65 9.33
CA ASN A 59 -6.44 6.82 10.29
C ASN A 59 -4.94 6.66 9.96
N PHE A 60 -4.54 6.93 8.71
CA PHE A 60 -3.18 6.68 8.21
C PHE A 60 -2.60 7.85 7.41
N THR A 61 -3.05 9.08 7.68
CA THR A 61 -2.71 10.28 6.90
C THR A 61 -1.20 10.47 6.70
N GLU A 62 -0.42 10.38 7.77
CA GLU A 62 1.03 10.59 7.68
C GLU A 62 1.74 9.49 6.88
N ILE A 63 1.23 8.26 6.95
CA ILE A 63 1.77 7.13 6.20
C ILE A 63 1.51 7.33 4.70
N TYR A 64 0.28 7.64 4.32
CA TYR A 64 -0.08 7.88 2.92
C TYR A 64 0.69 9.06 2.32
N LYS A 65 0.81 10.19 3.03
CA LYS A 65 1.63 11.32 2.57
C LYS A 65 3.07 10.91 2.24
N LYS A 66 3.66 10.05 3.05
CA LYS A 66 5.02 9.56 2.79
C LYS A 66 5.10 8.60 1.61
N LEU A 67 4.16 7.69 1.50
CA LEU A 67 4.09 6.76 0.37
C LEU A 67 3.82 7.50 -0.95
N ASP A 68 3.01 8.55 -0.94
CA ASP A 68 2.78 9.42 -2.11
C ASP A 68 4.05 10.16 -2.53
N ASN A 69 4.78 10.74 -1.58
CA ASN A 69 6.07 11.39 -1.84
C ASN A 69 7.12 10.42 -2.41
N MET A 70 7.04 9.15 -2.02
CA MET A 70 7.89 8.08 -2.57
C MET A 70 7.34 7.52 -3.89
N LYS A 71 6.20 8.01 -4.39
CA LYS A 71 5.48 7.51 -5.57
C LYS A 71 5.06 6.03 -5.46
N VAL A 72 4.88 5.54 -4.24
CA VAL A 72 4.40 4.18 -3.92
C VAL A 72 2.88 4.12 -3.97
N SER A 73 2.22 5.15 -3.45
CA SER A 73 0.77 5.24 -3.45
C SER A 73 0.26 6.35 -4.36
N THR A 74 -1.01 6.28 -4.69
CA THR A 74 -1.72 7.27 -5.51
C THR A 74 -3.17 7.35 -5.04
N MET A 75 -3.59 8.54 -4.64
CA MET A 75 -4.97 8.81 -4.26
C MET A 75 -5.81 9.13 -5.50
N PHE A 76 -7.06 8.66 -5.50
CA PHE A 76 -8.07 9.07 -6.48
C PHE A 76 -9.35 9.53 -5.77
N LYS A 77 -10.02 10.53 -6.32
CA LYS A 77 -11.17 11.19 -5.67
C LYS A 77 -12.52 10.55 -5.99
N ASN A 78 -12.63 9.93 -7.15
CA ASN A 78 -13.87 9.33 -7.64
C ASN A 78 -13.59 8.16 -8.58
N TYR A 79 -14.63 7.39 -8.91
CA TYR A 79 -14.50 6.18 -9.73
C TYR A 79 -13.87 6.44 -11.11
N ARG A 80 -14.18 7.56 -11.76
CA ARG A 80 -13.63 7.90 -13.10
C ARG A 80 -12.13 8.10 -13.04
N GLN A 81 -11.65 8.88 -12.07
CA GLN A 81 -10.22 9.05 -11.83
C GLN A 81 -9.55 7.74 -11.40
N GLY A 82 -10.25 6.91 -10.63
CA GLY A 82 -9.76 5.59 -10.23
C GLY A 82 -9.51 4.68 -11.43
N THR A 83 -10.44 4.64 -12.39
CA THR A 83 -10.28 3.88 -13.63
C THR A 83 -9.06 4.35 -14.42
N GLU A 84 -8.91 5.65 -14.64
CA GLU A 84 -7.75 6.23 -15.35
C GLU A 84 -6.42 5.89 -14.66
N VAL A 85 -6.38 5.96 -13.33
CA VAL A 85 -5.18 5.62 -12.55
C VAL A 85 -4.84 4.13 -12.70
N ILE A 86 -5.84 3.25 -12.61
CA ILE A 86 -5.65 1.80 -12.75
C ILE A 86 -5.15 1.45 -14.15
N GLU A 87 -5.80 1.96 -15.20
CA GLU A 87 -5.40 1.73 -16.58
C GLU A 87 -3.95 2.18 -16.84
N ASN A 88 -3.61 3.38 -16.40
CA ASN A 88 -2.25 3.91 -16.52
C ASN A 88 -1.20 3.06 -15.79
N LEU A 89 -1.55 2.46 -14.65
CA LEU A 89 -0.64 1.64 -13.87
C LEU A 89 -0.50 0.22 -14.43
N ILE A 90 -1.58 -0.37 -14.92
CA ILE A 90 -1.57 -1.72 -15.50
C ILE A 90 -0.77 -1.75 -16.82
N HIS A 91 -0.91 -0.72 -17.65
CA HIS A 91 -0.24 -0.65 -18.96
C HIS A 91 1.24 -0.23 -18.88
N LYS A 92 1.72 0.29 -17.74
CA LYS A 92 3.15 0.56 -17.55
C LYS A 92 3.92 -0.75 -17.38
N LYS A 93 4.65 -1.15 -18.42
CA LYS A 93 5.44 -2.40 -18.51
C LYS A 93 6.49 -2.57 -17.40
N HIS A 94 6.92 -1.50 -16.75
CA HIS A 94 7.96 -1.51 -15.72
C HIS A 94 7.55 -0.65 -14.52
N PHE A 95 6.71 -1.20 -13.67
CA PHE A 95 6.57 -0.70 -12.32
C PHE A 95 7.49 -1.53 -11.41
N VAL A 96 8.73 -1.09 -11.26
CA VAL A 96 9.63 -1.61 -10.23
C VAL A 96 9.64 -0.56 -9.12
N PHE A 97 8.99 -0.87 -8.01
CA PHE A 97 9.13 -0.09 -6.79
C PHE A 97 10.39 -0.57 -6.06
N ASP A 98 11.37 0.32 -5.92
CA ASP A 98 12.49 0.08 -5.02
C ASP A 98 12.06 0.34 -3.57
N ASN A 99 11.72 -0.72 -2.86
CA ASN A 99 11.31 -0.65 -1.45
C ASN A 99 12.47 -0.32 -0.49
N LYS A 100 13.72 -0.23 -0.97
CA LYS A 100 14.90 0.09 -0.14
C LYS A 100 14.75 1.43 0.57
N LYS A 101 14.16 2.44 -0.09
CA LYS A 101 13.89 3.75 0.53
C LYS A 101 12.90 3.64 1.70
N LEU A 102 11.87 2.82 1.55
CA LEU A 102 10.87 2.59 2.60
C LEU A 102 11.49 1.81 3.77
N MET A 103 12.26 0.78 3.49
CA MET A 103 12.97 0.00 4.51
C MET A 103 13.94 0.86 5.30
N LYS A 104 14.79 1.64 4.61
CA LYS A 104 15.73 2.59 5.24
C LYS A 104 15.03 3.64 6.09
N TYR A 105 13.84 4.10 5.67
CA TYR A 105 13.03 5.01 6.46
C TYR A 105 12.51 4.34 7.74
N GLY A 106 12.02 3.10 7.64
CA GLY A 106 11.57 2.32 8.80
C GLY A 106 12.69 2.11 9.82
N GLU A 107 13.88 1.71 9.37
CA GLU A 107 15.09 1.57 10.22
C GLU A 107 15.46 2.88 10.92
N LYS A 108 15.40 4.01 10.19
CA LYS A 108 15.68 5.32 10.79
C LYS A 108 14.71 5.67 11.92
N ILE A 109 13.41 5.41 11.74
CA ILE A 109 12.40 5.65 12.77
C ILE A 109 12.61 4.74 13.97
N LEU A 110 12.88 3.46 13.73
CA LEU A 110 13.16 2.49 14.80
C LEU A 110 14.34 2.93 15.65
N ASN A 111 15.45 3.31 15.00
CA ASN A 111 16.65 3.78 15.69
C ASN A 111 16.40 5.08 16.49
N LEU A 112 15.65 6.03 15.94
CA LEU A 112 15.30 7.27 16.66
C LEU A 112 14.44 7.00 17.89
N ASN A 113 13.48 6.08 17.79
CA ASN A 113 12.65 5.70 18.93
C ASN A 113 13.44 4.92 19.98
N TYR A 114 14.30 4.00 19.56
CA TYR A 114 15.22 3.28 20.44
C TYR A 114 16.12 4.23 21.26
N LEU A 115 16.73 5.21 20.58
CA LEU A 115 17.56 6.23 21.26
C LEU A 115 16.77 7.11 22.24
N LYS A 116 15.50 7.40 21.96
CA LYS A 116 14.63 8.12 22.89
C LYS A 116 14.30 7.30 24.12
N ILE A 117 14.02 6.01 23.96
CA ILE A 117 13.70 5.09 25.07
C ILE A 117 14.92 4.93 25.98
N ILE A 118 16.11 4.71 25.42
CA ILE A 118 17.35 4.57 26.23
C ILE A 118 17.64 5.84 27.05
N LYS A 119 17.34 7.03 26.53
CA LYS A 119 17.53 8.29 27.27
C LYS A 119 16.53 8.49 28.41
N LEU A 120 15.48 7.69 28.50
CA LEU A 120 14.47 7.73 29.57
C LEU A 120 14.74 6.70 30.68
N ILE A 121 15.70 5.81 30.48
CA ILE A 121 16.19 4.82 31.45
C ILE A 121 17.47 5.33 32.06
#